data_77f054337b49d9b25d13a99081f08f59
#
_entry.id   77f054337b49d9b25d13a99081f08f59
#
_cell.length_a   1.000
_cell.length_b   1.000
_cell.length_c   1.000
_cell.angle_alpha   90.00
_cell.angle_beta   90.00
_cell.angle_gamma   90.00
#
_symmetry.space_group_name_H-M   'P 1'
#
loop_
_entity.id
_entity.type
_entity.pdbx_description
1 polymer ?
#
loop_
_entity_poly.entity_id
_entity_poly.type
_entity_poly.pdbx_seq_one_letter_code
_entity_poly.pdbx_strand_id
1 'polypeptide(L)'
;MDQTWHEVFSPTILETSISKKFVKIVNEVGDRVLGSEQQSAQWDWSDNLVGKVHKEIQIPITSDADKKYLSDTMKRGCLDYLNYIRDKNRAYNWYKMAGHSTVPKIENVHLTQSWVVSQYAGEYNPWHKHSGDFSSVIYLKIPDDMEGEYQEDAEDHYPANGLIEFMYGEACDFRSDGLKFKPEVGKWLIFPSYLKHFVYPFHVKGERRSMSFNAHMQMKR
;
A
#
# COMPACT_ATOMS: atom_id res chain seq x y z
N MET A 1 -5.73 25.72 -33.75
CA MET A 1 -4.37 25.27 -33.36
C MET A 1 -4.55 23.95 -32.65
N ASP A 2 -4.01 22.88 -33.20
CA ASP A 2 -4.00 21.59 -32.55
C ASP A 2 -2.98 21.63 -31.40
N GLN A 3 -3.43 21.36 -30.19
CA GLN A 3 -2.58 21.35 -28.97
C GLN A 3 -2.38 19.91 -28.54
N THR A 4 -1.13 19.53 -28.29
CA THR A 4 -0.78 18.23 -27.71
C THR A 4 -0.19 18.45 -26.34
N TRP A 5 -0.78 17.82 -25.33
CA TRP A 5 -0.34 17.90 -23.94
C TRP A 5 0.46 16.66 -23.59
N HIS A 6 1.64 16.83 -23.03
CA HIS A 6 2.51 15.75 -22.59
C HIS A 6 2.66 15.80 -21.07
N GLU A 7 2.17 14.78 -20.38
CA GLU A 7 2.45 14.58 -18.95
C GLU A 7 3.75 13.78 -18.82
N VAL A 8 4.74 14.38 -18.17
CA VAL A 8 6.08 13.80 -18.06
C VAL A 8 6.32 13.26 -16.66
N PHE A 9 6.61 11.96 -16.55
CA PHE A 9 7.23 11.27 -15.42
C PHE A 9 6.56 11.41 -14.04
N SER A 10 5.44 10.74 -13.84
CA SER A 10 4.97 10.45 -12.48
C SER A 10 4.77 8.96 -12.26
N PRO A 11 5.11 8.43 -11.07
CA PRO A 11 4.70 7.07 -10.70
C PRO A 11 3.18 6.99 -10.68
N THR A 12 2.66 5.82 -11.00
CA THR A 12 1.22 5.57 -10.94
C THR A 12 0.88 4.90 -9.62
N ILE A 13 -0.17 5.38 -8.96
CA ILE A 13 -0.78 4.73 -7.81
C ILE A 13 -2.17 4.28 -8.26
N LEU A 14 -2.51 3.02 -8.04
CA LEU A 14 -3.88 2.53 -8.19
C LEU A 14 -4.57 2.66 -6.84
N GLU A 15 -5.66 3.42 -6.79
CA GLU A 15 -6.61 3.39 -5.69
C GLU A 15 -7.82 2.55 -6.11
N THR A 16 -8.17 1.57 -5.28
CA THR A 16 -9.31 0.67 -5.50
C THR A 16 -9.87 0.22 -4.15
N SER A 17 -10.83 -0.68 -4.16
CA SER A 17 -11.44 -1.21 -2.94
C SER A 17 -11.34 -2.73 -2.88
N ILE A 18 -11.28 -3.24 -1.66
CA ILE A 18 -11.29 -4.66 -1.35
C ILE A 18 -12.65 -5.08 -0.78
N SER A 19 -13.03 -6.33 -0.95
CA SER A 19 -14.30 -6.83 -0.45
C SER A 19 -14.36 -6.90 1.08
N LYS A 20 -15.56 -6.74 1.65
CA LYS A 20 -15.81 -6.94 3.08
C LYS A 20 -15.38 -8.33 3.57
N LYS A 21 -15.46 -9.36 2.71
CA LYS A 21 -14.99 -10.72 3.03
C LYS A 21 -13.49 -10.75 3.26
N PHE A 22 -12.69 -10.06 2.41
CA PHE A 22 -11.24 -9.96 2.60
C PHE A 22 -10.90 -9.30 3.93
N VAL A 23 -11.49 -8.13 4.19
CA VAL A 23 -11.31 -7.37 5.44
C VAL A 23 -11.65 -8.24 6.66
N LYS A 24 -12.76 -8.96 6.61
CA LYS A 24 -13.20 -9.84 7.70
C LYS A 24 -12.18 -10.94 7.98
N ILE A 25 -11.75 -11.68 6.96
CA ILE A 25 -10.78 -12.79 7.12
C ILE A 25 -9.49 -12.29 7.76
N VAL A 26 -8.94 -11.19 7.25
CA VAL A 26 -7.66 -10.67 7.75
C VAL A 26 -7.81 -10.11 9.16
N ASN A 27 -8.91 -9.42 9.48
CA ASN A 27 -9.17 -8.93 10.84
C ASN A 27 -9.36 -10.05 11.85
N GLU A 28 -10.10 -11.10 11.52
CA GLU A 28 -10.29 -12.27 12.43
C GLU A 28 -8.96 -12.92 12.79
N VAL A 29 -8.06 -13.07 11.83
CA VAL A 29 -6.72 -13.61 12.08
C VAL A 29 -5.86 -12.61 12.86
N GLY A 30 -5.90 -11.33 12.48
CA GLY A 30 -5.20 -10.26 13.19
C GLY A 30 -5.62 -10.14 14.65
N ASP A 31 -6.92 -10.15 14.93
CA ASP A 31 -7.46 -10.12 16.31
C ASP A 31 -7.00 -11.32 17.14
N ARG A 32 -7.00 -12.52 16.54
CA ARG A 32 -6.50 -13.73 17.22
C ARG A 32 -5.02 -13.63 17.56
N VAL A 33 -4.19 -13.17 16.61
CA VAL A 33 -2.73 -13.06 16.81
C VAL A 33 -2.40 -11.95 17.80
N LEU A 34 -2.97 -10.76 17.62
CA LEU A 34 -2.73 -9.61 18.49
C LEU A 34 -3.31 -9.79 19.89
N GLY A 35 -4.40 -10.56 20.03
CA GLY A 35 -5.02 -10.89 21.31
C GLY A 35 -4.28 -11.93 22.15
N SER A 36 -3.20 -12.53 21.64
CA SER A 36 -2.38 -13.52 22.35
C SER A 36 -0.93 -13.10 22.36
N GLU A 37 -0.35 -12.88 23.54
CA GLU A 37 1.06 -12.50 23.70
C GLU A 37 2.00 -13.53 23.03
N GLN A 38 1.72 -14.82 23.22
CA GLN A 38 2.50 -15.90 22.61
C GLN A 38 2.43 -15.87 21.07
N GLN A 39 1.23 -15.71 20.49
CA GLN A 39 1.09 -15.66 19.04
C GLN A 39 1.68 -14.36 18.47
N SER A 40 1.47 -13.24 19.15
CA SER A 40 2.03 -11.95 18.75
C SER A 40 3.56 -11.97 18.73
N ALA A 41 4.21 -12.63 19.70
CA ALA A 41 5.65 -12.83 19.68
C ALA A 41 6.11 -13.80 18.58
N GLN A 42 5.36 -14.89 18.35
CA GLN A 42 5.69 -15.88 17.32
C GLN A 42 5.63 -15.31 15.91
N TRP A 43 4.68 -14.42 15.63
CA TRP A 43 4.42 -13.84 14.31
C TRP A 43 4.90 -12.39 14.19
N ASP A 44 5.73 -11.93 15.10
CA ASP A 44 6.31 -10.59 15.09
C ASP A 44 7.15 -10.36 13.82
N TRP A 45 6.88 -9.27 13.12
CA TRP A 45 7.59 -8.88 11.90
C TRP A 45 8.27 -7.51 12.04
N SER A 46 8.16 -6.87 13.21
CA SER A 46 8.58 -5.49 13.46
C SER A 46 10.06 -5.22 13.16
N ASP A 47 10.95 -6.19 13.39
CA ASP A 47 12.39 -6.05 13.10
C ASP A 47 12.72 -5.93 11.60
N ASN A 48 11.76 -6.20 10.71
CA ASN A 48 11.95 -6.14 9.27
C ASN A 48 11.48 -4.81 8.66
N LEU A 49 10.89 -3.94 9.46
CA LEU A 49 10.22 -2.74 9.01
C LEU A 49 10.74 -1.50 9.75
N VAL A 50 10.44 -0.33 9.23
CA VAL A 50 10.74 0.95 9.87
C VAL A 50 9.46 1.55 10.40
N GLY A 51 9.48 2.04 11.63
CA GLY A 51 8.31 2.69 12.18
C GLY A 51 8.35 2.75 13.71
N LYS A 52 7.52 3.63 14.26
CA LYS A 52 7.12 3.63 15.65
C LYS A 52 5.67 3.22 15.71
N VAL A 53 5.43 1.91 15.69
CA VAL A 53 4.10 1.32 15.66
C VAL A 53 3.98 0.26 16.76
N HIS A 54 2.75 0.03 17.21
CA HIS A 54 2.48 -0.91 18.29
C HIS A 54 2.95 -2.32 17.94
N LYS A 55 2.55 -2.82 16.79
CA LYS A 55 2.90 -4.17 16.34
C LYS A 55 2.82 -4.28 14.83
N GLU A 56 3.75 -5.05 14.28
CA GLU A 56 3.73 -5.53 12.91
C GLU A 56 3.83 -7.05 12.95
N ILE A 57 2.86 -7.73 12.36
CA ILE A 57 2.75 -9.18 12.43
C ILE A 57 2.57 -9.81 11.05
N GLN A 58 3.14 -10.98 10.85
CA GLN A 58 2.74 -11.87 9.77
C GLN A 58 1.34 -12.45 10.05
N ILE A 59 0.62 -12.81 8.99
CA ILE A 59 -0.74 -13.32 9.13
C ILE A 59 -0.76 -14.82 8.85
N PRO A 60 -0.86 -15.67 9.89
CA PRO A 60 -0.94 -17.12 9.74
C PRO A 60 -2.36 -17.56 9.33
N ILE A 61 -2.70 -17.42 8.06
CA ILE A 61 -3.95 -17.96 7.53
C ILE A 61 -3.85 -19.48 7.56
N THR A 62 -4.78 -20.14 8.21
CA THR A 62 -4.80 -21.61 8.34
C THR A 62 -5.66 -22.29 7.28
N SER A 63 -6.78 -21.69 6.89
CA SER A 63 -7.68 -22.19 5.86
C SER A 63 -7.07 -22.06 4.47
N ASP A 64 -6.94 -23.18 3.75
CA ASP A 64 -6.40 -23.17 2.38
C ASP A 64 -7.33 -22.43 1.40
N ALA A 65 -8.64 -22.48 1.63
CA ALA A 65 -9.62 -21.71 0.85
C ALA A 65 -9.41 -20.21 1.04
N ASP A 66 -9.15 -19.76 2.26
CA ASP A 66 -8.90 -18.34 2.54
C ASP A 66 -7.51 -17.90 2.03
N LYS A 67 -6.47 -18.72 2.18
CA LYS A 67 -5.16 -18.47 1.56
C LYS A 67 -5.30 -18.24 0.06
N LYS A 68 -5.99 -19.16 -0.60
CA LYS A 68 -6.22 -19.06 -2.05
C LYS A 68 -7.00 -17.80 -2.41
N TYR A 69 -8.09 -17.53 -1.70
CA TYR A 69 -8.93 -16.36 -1.94
C TYR A 69 -8.17 -15.04 -1.77
N LEU A 70 -7.41 -14.90 -0.68
CA LEU A 70 -6.61 -13.69 -0.42
C LEU A 70 -5.51 -13.53 -1.48
N SER A 71 -4.77 -14.60 -1.77
CA SER A 71 -3.71 -14.59 -2.77
C SER A 71 -4.23 -14.25 -4.17
N ASP A 72 -5.31 -14.89 -4.61
CA ASP A 72 -5.90 -14.65 -5.92
C ASP A 72 -6.42 -13.20 -6.03
N THR A 73 -6.98 -12.66 -4.95
CA THR A 73 -7.46 -11.27 -4.92
C THR A 73 -6.30 -10.28 -5.04
N MET A 74 -5.24 -10.45 -4.25
CA MET A 74 -4.06 -9.59 -4.29
C MET A 74 -3.37 -9.66 -5.67
N LYS A 75 -3.18 -10.86 -6.22
CA LYS A 75 -2.60 -11.06 -7.56
C LYS A 75 -3.42 -10.39 -8.66
N ARG A 76 -4.75 -10.48 -8.59
CA ARG A 76 -5.63 -9.83 -9.58
C ARG A 76 -5.45 -8.31 -9.57
N GLY A 77 -5.49 -7.66 -8.41
CA GLY A 77 -5.26 -6.21 -8.33
C GLY A 77 -3.89 -5.79 -8.87
N CYS A 78 -2.84 -6.58 -8.58
CA CYS A 78 -1.52 -6.34 -9.16
C CYS A 78 -1.52 -6.48 -10.69
N LEU A 79 -2.23 -7.48 -11.23
CA LEU A 79 -2.35 -7.66 -12.69
C LEU A 79 -3.14 -6.51 -13.33
N ASP A 80 -4.20 -6.02 -12.71
CA ASP A 80 -4.96 -4.87 -13.18
C ASP A 80 -4.08 -3.61 -13.21
N TYR A 81 -3.28 -3.38 -12.16
CA TYR A 81 -2.29 -2.30 -12.11
C TYR A 81 -1.27 -2.40 -13.23
N LEU A 82 -0.67 -3.58 -13.45
CA LEU A 82 0.33 -3.81 -14.48
C LEU A 82 -0.25 -3.66 -15.90
N ASN A 83 -1.47 -4.13 -16.14
CA ASN A 83 -2.15 -3.97 -17.42
C ASN A 83 -2.38 -2.48 -17.72
N TYR A 84 -2.84 -1.71 -16.74
CA TYR A 84 -3.00 -0.27 -16.92
C TYR A 84 -1.68 0.42 -17.30
N ILE A 85 -0.58 0.11 -16.58
CA ILE A 85 0.74 0.70 -16.84
C ILE A 85 1.24 0.33 -18.24
N ARG A 86 1.05 -0.93 -18.64
CA ARG A 86 1.41 -1.42 -19.98
C ARG A 86 0.64 -0.66 -21.06
N ASP A 87 -0.68 -0.54 -20.91
CA ASP A 87 -1.56 0.08 -21.89
C ASP A 87 -1.29 1.59 -22.04
N LYS A 88 -0.80 2.22 -20.98
CA LYS A 88 -0.31 3.61 -21.01
C LYS A 88 1.15 3.76 -21.46
N ASN A 89 1.75 2.71 -22.02
CA ASN A 89 3.15 2.66 -22.47
C ASN A 89 4.20 2.97 -21.36
N ARG A 90 3.81 3.00 -20.10
CA ARG A 90 4.72 3.28 -18.99
C ARG A 90 5.68 2.12 -18.73
N ALA A 91 5.21 0.88 -18.92
CA ALA A 91 6.06 -0.31 -18.87
C ALA A 91 6.96 -0.47 -20.10
N TYR A 92 6.65 0.20 -21.22
CA TYR A 92 7.40 0.08 -22.47
C TYR A 92 8.87 0.48 -22.33
N ASN A 93 9.13 1.60 -21.68
CA ASN A 93 10.51 2.06 -21.49
C ASN A 93 11.30 1.14 -20.56
N TRP A 94 10.61 0.54 -19.57
CA TRP A 94 11.24 -0.39 -18.65
C TRP A 94 11.75 -1.64 -19.35
N TYR A 95 10.94 -2.30 -20.17
CA TYR A 95 11.38 -3.54 -20.83
C TYR A 95 12.48 -3.30 -21.86
N LYS A 96 12.48 -2.15 -22.52
CA LYS A 96 13.60 -1.76 -23.39
C LYS A 96 14.89 -1.58 -22.60
N MET A 97 14.82 -0.93 -21.45
CA MET A 97 15.98 -0.78 -20.55
C MET A 97 16.47 -2.13 -20.03
N ALA A 98 15.58 -3.09 -19.86
CA ALA A 98 15.93 -4.46 -19.48
C ALA A 98 16.47 -5.32 -20.66
N GLY A 99 16.64 -4.73 -21.84
CA GLY A 99 17.22 -5.42 -23.01
C GLY A 99 16.26 -6.30 -23.81
N HIS A 100 14.95 -6.18 -23.61
CA HIS A 100 13.95 -6.91 -24.36
C HIS A 100 13.58 -6.19 -25.66
N SER A 101 13.43 -6.95 -26.76
CA SER A 101 13.03 -6.41 -28.06
C SER A 101 11.50 -6.22 -28.24
N THR A 102 10.72 -6.94 -27.43
CA THR A 102 9.25 -6.95 -27.47
C THR A 102 8.71 -6.78 -26.06
N VAL A 103 7.49 -6.23 -25.93
CA VAL A 103 6.82 -6.13 -24.63
C VAL A 103 6.62 -7.53 -24.05
N PRO A 104 7.25 -7.87 -22.93
CA PRO A 104 7.10 -9.18 -22.32
C PRO A 104 5.64 -9.40 -21.88
N LYS A 105 5.13 -10.60 -22.05
CA LYS A 105 3.85 -10.98 -21.46
C LYS A 105 4.04 -11.14 -19.95
N ILE A 106 3.24 -10.44 -19.19
CA ILE A 106 3.14 -10.65 -17.75
C ILE A 106 2.33 -11.93 -17.54
N GLU A 107 2.97 -12.99 -17.03
CA GLU A 107 2.30 -14.27 -16.81
C GLU A 107 1.64 -14.33 -15.44
N ASN A 108 2.30 -13.77 -14.44
CA ASN A 108 1.87 -13.90 -13.06
C ASN A 108 2.49 -12.83 -12.18
N VAL A 109 2.01 -12.76 -10.95
CA VAL A 109 2.56 -11.98 -9.85
C VAL A 109 2.97 -12.92 -8.73
N HIS A 110 4.19 -12.77 -8.24
CA HIS A 110 4.68 -13.48 -7.07
C HIS A 110 4.63 -12.58 -5.86
N LEU A 111 3.76 -12.93 -4.89
CA LEU A 111 3.69 -12.25 -3.59
C LEU A 111 4.86 -12.74 -2.74
N THR A 112 5.69 -11.83 -2.26
CA THR A 112 6.91 -12.18 -1.52
C THR A 112 6.71 -12.15 -0.02
N GLN A 113 6.05 -11.10 0.47
CA GLN A 113 5.85 -10.83 1.89
C GLN A 113 4.49 -10.17 2.08
N SER A 114 3.83 -10.49 3.18
CA SER A 114 2.62 -9.81 3.61
C SER A 114 2.59 -9.70 5.14
N TRP A 115 2.18 -8.54 5.64
CA TRP A 115 2.12 -8.27 7.08
C TRP A 115 0.97 -7.33 7.41
N VAL A 116 0.56 -7.36 8.66
CA VAL A 116 -0.41 -6.41 9.21
C VAL A 116 0.31 -5.45 10.14
N VAL A 117 -0.04 -4.18 10.02
CA VAL A 117 0.41 -3.09 10.90
C VAL A 117 -0.74 -2.73 11.82
N SER A 118 -0.53 -2.82 13.13
CA SER A 118 -1.44 -2.35 14.18
C SER A 118 -0.85 -1.08 14.77
N GLN A 119 -1.52 0.05 14.58
CA GLN A 119 -1.04 1.38 14.92
C GLN A 119 -2.04 2.12 15.80
N TYR A 120 -1.54 2.83 16.80
CA TYR A 120 -2.31 3.63 17.74
C TYR A 120 -1.90 5.11 17.73
N ALA A 121 -2.60 5.93 18.51
CA ALA A 121 -2.34 7.37 18.61
C ALA A 121 -0.86 7.70 18.85
N GLY A 122 -0.33 8.66 18.11
CA GLY A 122 1.06 9.11 18.19
C GLY A 122 2.09 8.22 17.49
N GLU A 123 1.67 7.10 16.92
CA GLU A 123 2.53 6.18 16.16
C GLU A 123 2.56 6.54 14.67
N TYR A 124 3.68 6.25 14.00
CA TYR A 124 3.90 6.63 12.61
C TYR A 124 4.91 5.71 11.91
N ASN A 125 4.88 5.67 10.57
CA ASN A 125 5.96 5.10 9.78
C ASN A 125 6.70 6.23 9.07
N PRO A 126 8.02 6.39 9.28
CA PRO A 126 8.81 7.43 8.63
C PRO A 126 8.94 7.19 7.12
N TRP A 127 9.54 8.14 6.41
CA TRP A 127 9.82 8.01 4.99
C TRP A 127 10.60 6.73 4.68
N HIS A 128 10.01 5.86 3.90
CA HIS A 128 10.60 4.59 3.50
C HIS A 128 10.15 4.16 2.09
N LYS A 129 10.73 3.08 1.63
CA LYS A 129 10.39 2.37 0.39
C LYS A 129 10.47 0.87 0.63
N HIS A 130 9.94 0.09 -0.28
CA HIS A 130 9.92 -1.37 -0.18
C HIS A 130 10.83 -2.06 -1.19
N SER A 131 11.05 -3.36 -0.99
CA SER A 131 11.63 -4.27 -1.99
C SER A 131 10.54 -4.77 -2.93
N GLY A 132 10.96 -5.39 -4.05
CA GLY A 132 10.04 -5.89 -5.07
C GLY A 132 9.81 -4.90 -6.20
N ASP A 133 8.84 -5.18 -7.05
CA ASP A 133 8.45 -4.29 -8.17
C ASP A 133 7.34 -3.35 -7.74
N PHE A 134 6.42 -3.83 -6.90
CA PHE A 134 5.36 -3.03 -6.29
C PHE A 134 5.06 -3.46 -4.87
N SER A 135 4.48 -2.53 -4.16
CA SER A 135 3.99 -2.66 -2.80
C SER A 135 2.55 -2.21 -2.70
N SER A 136 1.93 -2.45 -1.57
CA SER A 136 0.51 -2.22 -1.39
C SER A 136 0.18 -1.92 0.06
N VAL A 137 -0.89 -1.15 0.27
CA VAL A 137 -1.54 -0.99 1.57
C VAL A 137 -3.05 -1.16 1.44
N ILE A 138 -3.64 -1.94 2.34
CA ILE A 138 -5.08 -2.21 2.44
C ILE A 138 -5.52 -1.82 3.85
N TYR A 139 -6.47 -0.90 3.98
CA TYR A 139 -6.98 -0.50 5.29
C TYR A 139 -8.06 -1.46 5.77
N LEU A 140 -7.90 -1.97 7.00
CA LEU A 140 -8.72 -3.02 7.59
C LEU A 140 -9.58 -2.53 8.75
N LYS A 141 -9.07 -1.55 9.50
CA LYS A 141 -9.73 -0.95 10.66
C LYS A 141 -9.29 0.49 10.82
N ILE A 142 -10.21 1.36 11.12
CA ILE A 142 -9.98 2.80 11.32
C ILE A 142 -10.70 3.19 12.60
N PRO A 143 -10.11 4.04 13.48
CA PRO A 143 -10.80 4.60 14.64
C PRO A 143 -12.08 5.35 14.24
N ASP A 144 -13.14 5.22 15.03
CA ASP A 144 -14.44 5.84 14.70
C ASP A 144 -14.37 7.37 14.60
N ASP A 145 -13.55 8.01 15.44
CA ASP A 145 -13.41 9.47 15.48
C ASP A 145 -12.34 10.03 14.52
N MET A 146 -11.82 9.18 13.61
CA MET A 146 -10.71 9.56 12.71
C MET A 146 -11.05 10.73 11.78
N GLU A 147 -12.32 10.91 11.43
CA GLU A 147 -12.76 12.01 10.58
C GLU A 147 -12.42 13.39 11.20
N GLY A 148 -12.46 13.51 12.52
CA GLY A 148 -12.07 14.73 13.22
C GLY A 148 -10.57 15.06 13.19
N GLU A 149 -9.73 14.14 12.76
CA GLU A 149 -8.28 14.37 12.57
C GLU A 149 -7.96 15.09 11.25
N TYR A 150 -8.87 15.04 10.29
CA TYR A 150 -8.66 15.62 8.96
C TYR A 150 -9.03 17.11 8.98
N GLN A 151 -8.11 17.94 9.41
CA GLN A 151 -8.29 19.39 9.52
C GLN A 151 -8.33 20.05 8.12
N GLU A 152 -9.37 19.75 7.36
CA GLU A 152 -9.51 20.24 5.98
C GLU A 152 -9.57 21.76 5.88
N ASP A 153 -10.03 22.44 6.96
CA ASP A 153 -10.16 23.89 7.06
C ASP A 153 -8.95 24.58 7.73
N ALA A 154 -7.83 23.87 7.95
CA ALA A 154 -6.65 24.47 8.55
C ALA A 154 -6.00 25.48 7.60
N GLU A 155 -5.94 26.75 8.02
CA GLU A 155 -5.40 27.84 7.19
C GLU A 155 -3.85 27.82 7.12
N ASP A 156 -3.18 27.33 8.16
CA ASP A 156 -1.73 27.48 8.33
C ASP A 156 -0.89 26.23 8.08
N HIS A 157 -1.49 25.06 8.01
CA HIS A 157 -0.76 23.80 7.90
C HIS A 157 -1.46 22.83 6.97
N TYR A 158 -0.67 22.07 6.24
CA TYR A 158 -1.19 20.92 5.48
C TYR A 158 -1.67 19.85 6.46
N PRO A 159 -2.98 19.66 6.64
CA PRO A 159 -3.47 18.63 7.53
C PRO A 159 -3.04 17.26 6.99
N ALA A 160 -2.33 16.52 7.82
CA ALA A 160 -1.74 15.25 7.40
C ALA A 160 -2.01 14.12 8.41
N ASN A 161 -2.63 14.44 9.56
CA ASN A 161 -2.89 13.48 10.61
C ASN A 161 -3.58 12.22 10.07
N GLY A 162 -2.99 11.06 10.37
CA GLY A 162 -3.52 9.77 9.97
C GLY A 162 -3.44 9.43 8.48
N LEU A 163 -2.97 10.35 7.63
CA LEU A 163 -2.85 10.12 6.19
C LEU A 163 -1.61 9.28 5.85
N ILE A 164 -1.62 8.68 4.67
CA ILE A 164 -0.41 8.23 3.97
C ILE A 164 -0.06 9.25 2.91
N GLU A 165 1.20 9.65 2.84
CA GLU A 165 1.72 10.57 1.82
C GLU A 165 2.78 9.87 0.98
N PHE A 166 2.65 9.99 -0.33
CA PHE A 166 3.64 9.56 -1.31
C PHE A 166 4.37 10.78 -1.87
N MET A 167 5.68 10.66 -2.06
CA MET A 167 6.51 11.75 -2.57
C MET A 167 7.34 11.29 -3.76
N TYR A 168 7.37 12.13 -4.82
CA TYR A 168 8.18 11.87 -6.00
C TYR A 168 8.60 13.15 -6.72
N GLY A 169 9.92 13.32 -6.89
CA GLY A 169 10.52 14.48 -7.53
C GLY A 169 10.71 15.64 -6.57
N GLU A 170 10.59 16.85 -7.09
CA GLU A 170 10.71 18.11 -6.36
C GLU A 170 9.48 18.98 -6.62
N ALA A 171 9.03 19.68 -5.59
CA ALA A 171 8.00 20.69 -5.75
C ALA A 171 8.53 21.86 -6.59
N CYS A 172 7.73 22.33 -7.51
CA CYS A 172 8.01 23.52 -8.29
C CYS A 172 6.71 24.21 -8.72
N ASP A 173 6.82 25.36 -9.38
CA ASP A 173 5.64 26.06 -9.87
C ASP A 173 4.75 25.13 -10.69
N PHE A 174 3.46 25.12 -10.35
CA PHE A 174 2.40 24.30 -10.97
C PHE A 174 2.52 22.78 -10.79
N ARG A 175 3.38 22.30 -9.86
CA ARG A 175 3.55 20.88 -9.57
C ARG A 175 3.78 20.63 -8.10
N SER A 176 2.97 19.73 -7.51
CA SER A 176 3.24 19.14 -6.20
C SER A 176 4.15 17.91 -6.33
N ASP A 177 5.02 17.71 -5.36
CA ASP A 177 5.84 16.50 -5.21
C ASP A 177 5.18 15.45 -4.32
N GLY A 178 4.10 15.80 -3.61
CA GLY A 178 3.39 14.94 -2.66
C GLY A 178 1.93 14.65 -3.05
N LEU A 179 1.46 13.45 -2.72
CA LEU A 179 0.07 13.03 -2.84
C LEU A 179 -0.36 12.28 -1.58
N LYS A 180 -1.44 12.74 -0.94
CA LYS A 180 -1.96 12.18 0.31
C LYS A 180 -3.26 11.42 0.10
N PHE A 181 -3.45 10.35 0.87
CA PHE A 181 -4.69 9.57 0.89
C PHE A 181 -5.20 9.42 2.32
N LYS A 182 -6.52 9.62 2.49
CA LYS A 182 -7.23 9.30 3.73
C LYS A 182 -7.38 7.78 3.86
N PRO A 183 -7.13 7.21 5.05
CA PRO A 183 -7.44 5.81 5.31
C PRO A 183 -8.95 5.61 5.40
N GLU A 184 -9.46 4.59 4.72
CA GLU A 184 -10.86 4.17 4.76
C GLU A 184 -10.91 2.64 4.76
N VAL A 185 -11.78 2.04 5.56
CA VAL A 185 -11.89 0.57 5.61
C VAL A 185 -12.24 0.01 4.24
N GLY A 186 -11.40 -0.87 3.74
CA GLY A 186 -11.52 -1.47 2.42
C GLY A 186 -10.79 -0.72 1.30
N LYS A 187 -10.29 0.50 1.55
CA LYS A 187 -9.44 1.19 0.56
C LYS A 187 -8.14 0.41 0.36
N TRP A 188 -7.76 0.28 -0.89
CA TRP A 188 -6.58 -0.44 -1.32
C TRP A 188 -5.75 0.40 -2.28
N LEU A 189 -4.49 0.65 -1.92
CA LEU A 189 -3.51 1.35 -2.76
C LEU A 189 -2.45 0.36 -3.24
N ILE A 190 -2.13 0.38 -4.54
CA ILE A 190 -1.02 -0.36 -5.16
C ILE A 190 -0.10 0.64 -5.84
N PHE A 191 1.20 0.54 -5.59
CA PHE A 191 2.19 1.52 -6.05
C PHE A 191 3.55 0.87 -6.30
N PRO A 192 4.44 1.52 -7.09
CA PRO A 192 5.81 1.02 -7.29
C PRO A 192 6.56 0.96 -5.96
N SER A 193 7.29 -0.12 -5.71
CA SER A 193 8.03 -0.33 -4.46
C SER A 193 9.05 0.77 -4.15
N TYR A 194 9.62 1.40 -5.17
CA TYR A 194 10.58 2.50 -5.03
C TYR A 194 9.95 3.83 -4.57
N LEU A 195 8.61 3.96 -4.64
CA LEU A 195 7.92 5.20 -4.31
C LEU A 195 7.96 5.43 -2.81
N LYS A 196 8.67 6.48 -2.41
CA LYS A 196 8.78 6.88 -1.00
C LYS A 196 7.43 7.29 -0.46
N HIS A 197 7.13 6.86 0.76
CA HIS A 197 5.91 7.25 1.44
C HIS A 197 6.13 7.33 2.95
N PHE A 198 5.25 8.09 3.58
CA PHE A 198 5.19 8.35 5.02
C PHE A 198 3.78 8.09 5.51
N VAL A 199 3.64 7.55 6.71
CA VAL A 199 2.34 7.36 7.36
C VAL A 199 2.30 8.22 8.60
N TYR A 200 1.47 9.27 8.56
CA TYR A 200 1.38 10.26 9.62
C TYR A 200 0.72 9.69 10.88
N PRO A 201 1.14 10.17 12.06
CA PRO A 201 0.44 9.86 13.31
C PRO A 201 -0.97 10.45 13.31
N PHE A 202 -1.80 9.90 14.16
CA PHE A 202 -3.12 10.44 14.52
C PHE A 202 -3.23 10.48 16.05
N HIS A 203 -4.25 11.15 16.62
CA HIS A 203 -4.34 11.42 18.05
C HIS A 203 -5.59 10.84 18.71
N VAL A 204 -6.62 10.50 17.92
CA VAL A 204 -7.84 9.86 18.43
C VAL A 204 -7.54 8.47 18.97
N LYS A 205 -8.39 8.02 19.90
CA LYS A 205 -8.28 6.67 20.48
C LYS A 205 -8.74 5.62 19.49
N GLY A 206 -8.07 4.48 19.50
CA GLY A 206 -8.44 3.32 18.69
C GLY A 206 -7.28 2.82 17.85
N GLU A 207 -7.52 1.72 17.17
CA GLU A 207 -6.56 1.06 16.31
C GLU A 207 -6.80 1.43 14.85
N ARG A 208 -5.76 1.91 14.18
CA ARG A 208 -5.68 1.89 12.72
C ARG A 208 -4.93 0.63 12.31
N ARG A 209 -5.62 -0.25 11.59
CA ARG A 209 -5.01 -1.48 11.10
C ARG A 209 -4.96 -1.47 9.58
N SER A 210 -3.80 -1.82 9.04
CA SER A 210 -3.61 -2.03 7.62
C SER A 210 -2.89 -3.34 7.35
N MET A 211 -3.07 -3.90 6.15
CA MET A 211 -2.27 -5.00 5.61
C MET A 211 -1.44 -4.47 4.46
N SER A 212 -0.17 -4.78 4.47
CA SER A 212 0.74 -4.51 3.37
C SER A 212 1.29 -5.80 2.77
N PHE A 213 1.69 -5.74 1.51
CA PHE A 213 2.42 -6.83 0.86
C PHE A 213 3.36 -6.27 -0.21
N ASN A 214 4.43 -7.03 -0.48
CA ASN A 214 5.34 -6.79 -1.59
C ASN A 214 5.16 -7.88 -2.65
N ALA A 215 5.40 -7.52 -3.91
CA ALA A 215 5.27 -8.45 -5.01
C ALA A 215 6.28 -8.20 -6.13
N HIS A 216 6.58 -9.28 -6.87
CA HIS A 216 7.32 -9.25 -8.12
C HIS A 216 6.45 -9.69 -9.29
N MET A 217 6.61 -9.04 -10.43
CA MET A 217 6.02 -9.55 -11.65
C MET A 217 6.86 -10.68 -12.23
N GLN A 218 6.18 -11.71 -12.73
CA GLN A 218 6.76 -12.77 -13.50
C GLN A 218 6.46 -12.55 -14.98
N MET A 219 7.51 -12.49 -15.77
CA MET A 219 7.40 -12.35 -17.22
C MET A 219 7.75 -13.65 -17.90
N LYS A 220 7.09 -13.92 -19.01
CA LYS A 220 7.51 -14.99 -19.92
C LYS A 220 8.81 -14.57 -20.61
N ARG A 221 9.83 -15.38 -20.43
CA ARG A 221 11.06 -15.27 -21.20
C ARG A 221 10.86 -15.75 -22.62
#